data_b90433097788821bb63288e053ede313
#
_entry.id   b90433097788821bb63288e053ede313
#
_cell.length_a   1.000
_cell.length_b   1.000
_cell.length_c   1.000
_cell.angle_alpha   90.00
_cell.angle_beta   90.00
_cell.angle_gamma   90.00
#
_symmetry.space_group_name_H-M   'P 1'
#
loop_
_entity.id
_entity.type
_entity.pdbx_description
1 polymer ?
#
loop_
_entity_poly.entity_id
_entity_poly.type
_entity_poly.pdbx_seq_one_letter_code
_entity_poly.pdbx_strand_id
1 'polypeptide(L)'
;MKKLIVIDACMRDGESRTRRILNPLLEKLAERYEIETIRLDGQDWQAVGRRVLAERAAGHVPEETVAMARRIAAADRLVIAAPFWDMSFPAVLKVFIENMSLFNITFRDNGTSFEGLCRCERLLYVTTRGMNLRTGDPLETVTPYLRALSLLWGLGEVITVAAENLDYSSPSEIDARIDAAVAEGLAICREF
;
A
#
# COMPACT_ATOMS: atom_id res chain seq x y z
N MET A 1 1.52 -2.86 -21.98
CA MET A 1 2.35 -2.35 -20.87
C MET A 1 2.08 -3.21 -19.64
N LYS A 2 3.04 -3.38 -18.73
CA LYS A 2 2.78 -4.00 -17.42
C LYS A 2 1.83 -3.12 -16.60
N LYS A 3 1.02 -3.73 -15.73
CA LYS A 3 0.03 -3.02 -14.91
C LYS A 3 0.58 -2.74 -13.52
N LEU A 4 0.43 -1.50 -13.07
CA LEU A 4 0.77 -1.06 -11.73
C LEU A 4 -0.48 -0.49 -11.06
N ILE A 5 -0.82 -1.01 -9.87
CA ILE A 5 -1.89 -0.44 -9.06
C ILE A 5 -1.28 0.34 -7.90
N VAL A 6 -1.79 1.55 -7.71
CA VAL A 6 -1.46 2.43 -6.59
C VAL A 6 -2.62 2.45 -5.62
N ILE A 7 -2.38 2.11 -4.36
CA ILE A 7 -3.33 2.26 -3.26
C ILE A 7 -2.91 3.50 -2.48
N ASP A 8 -3.64 4.60 -2.67
CA ASP A 8 -3.37 5.89 -2.04
C ASP A 8 -4.27 6.06 -0.80
N ALA A 9 -3.68 5.88 0.37
CA ALA A 9 -4.29 6.08 1.69
C ALA A 9 -3.88 7.41 2.35
N CYS A 10 -3.50 8.42 1.56
CA CYS A 10 -3.15 9.74 2.05
C CYS A 10 -4.41 10.58 2.22
N MET A 11 -4.78 10.88 3.47
CA MET A 11 -6.04 11.53 3.83
C MET A 11 -6.01 13.06 3.79
N ARG A 12 -4.85 13.67 3.59
CA ARG A 12 -4.71 15.13 3.46
C ARG A 12 -4.52 15.48 2.01
N ASP A 13 -5.48 16.12 1.37
CA ASP A 13 -5.42 16.47 -0.05
C ASP A 13 -4.15 17.25 -0.42
N GLY A 14 -4.15 18.49 -0.75
CA GLY A 14 -2.98 19.26 -1.19
C GLY A 14 -1.79 19.33 -0.20
N GLU A 15 -1.98 18.92 1.06
CA GLU A 15 -0.98 19.01 2.13
C GLU A 15 -0.29 17.68 2.48
N SER A 16 -0.52 16.63 1.72
CA SER A 16 0.05 15.32 2.01
C SER A 16 1.55 15.27 1.74
N ARG A 17 2.36 15.21 2.81
CA ARG A 17 3.81 15.00 2.71
C ARG A 17 4.14 13.69 1.99
N THR A 18 3.34 12.64 2.19
CA THR A 18 3.53 11.33 1.52
C THR A 18 3.29 11.44 0.01
N ARG A 19 2.27 12.20 -0.44
CA ARG A 19 2.03 12.43 -1.87
C ARG A 19 3.15 13.25 -2.52
N ARG A 20 3.84 14.12 -1.78
CA ARG A 20 5.02 14.84 -2.29
C ARG A 20 6.15 13.88 -2.68
N ILE A 21 6.26 12.73 -2.01
CA ILE A 21 7.19 11.67 -2.41
C ILE A 21 6.59 10.84 -3.54
N LEU A 22 5.32 10.44 -3.41
CA LEU A 22 4.66 9.54 -4.34
C LEU A 22 4.61 10.08 -5.78
N ASN A 23 4.20 11.35 -5.94
CA ASN A 23 3.90 11.91 -7.28
C ASN A 23 5.09 11.85 -8.24
N PRO A 24 6.32 12.29 -7.88
CA PRO A 24 7.48 12.14 -8.76
C PRO A 24 7.82 10.69 -9.12
N LEU A 25 7.56 9.76 -8.19
CA LEU A 25 7.77 8.34 -8.45
C LEU A 25 6.76 7.81 -9.47
N LEU A 26 5.49 8.22 -9.37
CA LEU A 26 4.46 7.82 -10.34
C LEU A 26 4.73 8.39 -11.74
N GLU A 27 5.19 9.63 -11.86
CA GLU A 27 5.63 10.20 -13.13
C GLU A 27 6.73 9.34 -13.78
N LYS A 28 7.71 8.90 -12.99
CA LYS A 28 8.77 8.02 -13.48
C LYS A 28 8.28 6.63 -13.84
N LEU A 29 7.37 6.06 -13.05
CA LEU A 29 6.82 4.71 -13.30
C LEU A 29 5.87 4.71 -14.51
N ALA A 30 5.20 5.83 -14.82
CA ALA A 30 4.32 5.95 -15.98
C ALA A 30 5.04 5.77 -17.34
N GLU A 31 6.37 5.93 -17.37
CA GLU A 31 7.17 5.62 -18.57
C GLU A 31 7.12 4.11 -18.95
N ARG A 32 6.82 3.22 -17.98
CA ARG A 32 6.93 1.75 -18.13
C ARG A 32 5.66 1.00 -17.80
N TYR A 33 4.75 1.59 -17.02
CA TYR A 33 3.55 0.95 -16.50
C TYR A 33 2.29 1.70 -16.92
N GLU A 34 1.22 0.94 -17.14
CA GLU A 34 -0.14 1.45 -17.11
C GLU A 34 -0.55 1.56 -15.64
N ILE A 35 -0.76 2.79 -15.16
CA ILE A 35 -1.00 3.06 -13.73
C ILE A 35 -2.49 3.25 -13.48
N GLU A 36 -3.05 2.44 -12.57
CA GLU A 36 -4.37 2.64 -11.97
C GLU A 36 -4.19 3.09 -10.52
N THR A 37 -4.78 4.23 -10.14
CA THR A 37 -4.75 4.73 -8.76
C THR A 37 -6.09 4.54 -8.08
N ILE A 38 -6.10 3.82 -6.97
CA ILE A 38 -7.23 3.63 -6.07
C ILE A 38 -7.01 4.55 -4.87
N ARG A 39 -7.74 5.68 -4.85
CA ARG A 39 -7.73 6.62 -3.72
C ARG A 39 -8.72 6.13 -2.67
N LEU A 40 -8.27 6.04 -1.42
CA LEU A 40 -9.11 5.59 -0.30
C LEU A 40 -9.82 6.75 0.41
N ASP A 41 -9.38 7.99 0.19
CA ASP A 41 -10.08 9.19 0.65
C ASP A 41 -11.40 9.36 -0.11
N GLY A 42 -12.46 9.68 0.59
CA GLY A 42 -13.79 9.88 -0.01
C GLY A 42 -14.52 8.60 -0.42
N GLN A 43 -13.99 7.42 -0.13
CA GLN A 43 -14.69 6.14 -0.33
C GLN A 43 -15.22 5.58 0.99
N ASP A 44 -16.48 5.16 0.99
CA ASP A 44 -17.16 4.62 2.19
C ASP A 44 -16.89 3.11 2.35
N TRP A 45 -15.64 2.77 2.66
CA TRP A 45 -15.25 1.39 2.94
C TRP A 45 -15.84 0.90 4.26
N GLN A 46 -16.64 -0.15 4.22
CA GLN A 46 -17.22 -0.75 5.41
C GLN A 46 -16.23 -1.75 6.04
N ALA A 47 -16.07 -1.65 7.37
CA ALA A 47 -15.28 -2.63 8.11
C ALA A 47 -15.87 -4.05 7.97
N VAL A 48 -15.01 -5.06 7.87
CA VAL A 48 -15.40 -6.46 7.73
C VAL A 48 -15.85 -6.99 9.10
N GLY A 49 -17.12 -6.72 9.42
CA GLY A 49 -17.79 -7.17 10.65
C GLY A 49 -18.60 -8.46 10.45
N ARG A 50 -19.31 -8.86 11.49
CA ARG A 50 -20.11 -10.11 11.53
C ARG A 50 -21.02 -10.28 10.31
N ARG A 51 -21.72 -9.21 9.88
CA ARG A 51 -22.66 -9.27 8.75
C ARG A 51 -21.92 -9.57 7.45
N VAL A 52 -20.82 -8.85 7.16
CA VAL A 52 -20.03 -9.06 5.95
C VAL A 52 -19.42 -10.47 5.92
N LEU A 53 -18.95 -10.99 7.07
CA LEU A 53 -18.46 -12.36 7.17
C LEU A 53 -19.54 -13.41 6.88
N ALA A 54 -20.77 -13.20 7.39
CA ALA A 54 -21.89 -14.09 7.12
C ALA A 54 -22.30 -14.06 5.63
N GLU A 55 -22.33 -12.88 5.01
CA GLU A 55 -22.60 -12.71 3.58
C GLU A 55 -21.52 -13.41 2.72
N ARG A 56 -20.24 -13.24 3.07
CA ARG A 56 -19.12 -13.92 2.38
C ARG A 56 -19.20 -15.44 2.51
N ALA A 57 -19.54 -15.95 3.70
CA ALA A 57 -19.74 -17.39 3.93
C ALA A 57 -20.91 -17.97 3.12
N ALA A 58 -21.94 -17.16 2.84
CA ALA A 58 -23.06 -17.50 1.96
C ALA A 58 -22.75 -17.31 0.46
N GLY A 59 -21.51 -16.92 0.11
CA GLY A 59 -21.10 -16.65 -1.27
C GLY A 59 -21.49 -15.25 -1.80
N HIS A 60 -22.00 -14.38 -0.94
CA HIS A 60 -22.43 -13.04 -1.31
C HIS A 60 -21.31 -12.02 -1.07
N VAL A 61 -20.54 -11.74 -2.09
CA VAL A 61 -19.54 -10.64 -2.12
C VAL A 61 -19.96 -9.66 -3.21
N PRO A 62 -20.00 -8.33 -2.93
CA PRO A 62 -20.34 -7.34 -3.96
C PRO A 62 -19.45 -7.50 -5.20
N GLU A 63 -20.06 -7.44 -6.38
CA GLU A 63 -19.36 -7.67 -7.64
C GLU A 63 -18.21 -6.68 -7.86
N GLU A 64 -18.39 -5.42 -7.47
CA GLU A 64 -17.37 -4.37 -7.51
C GLU A 64 -16.16 -4.68 -6.62
N THR A 65 -16.39 -5.26 -5.43
CA THR A 65 -15.33 -5.71 -4.52
C THR A 65 -14.55 -6.87 -5.13
N VAL A 66 -15.24 -7.84 -5.73
CA VAL A 66 -14.62 -8.96 -6.45
C VAL A 66 -13.82 -8.46 -7.64
N ALA A 67 -14.38 -7.55 -8.43
CA ALA A 67 -13.71 -6.98 -9.60
C ALA A 67 -12.43 -6.22 -9.20
N MET A 68 -12.47 -5.44 -8.13
CA MET A 68 -11.31 -4.72 -7.62
C MET A 68 -10.23 -5.68 -7.09
N ALA A 69 -10.60 -6.67 -6.29
CA ALA A 69 -9.66 -7.68 -5.79
C ALA A 69 -8.98 -8.44 -6.94
N ARG A 70 -9.72 -8.77 -8.01
CA ARG A 70 -9.16 -9.40 -9.22
C ARG A 70 -8.19 -8.48 -9.95
N ARG A 71 -8.44 -7.16 -10.03
CA ARG A 71 -7.49 -6.22 -10.64
C ARG A 71 -6.20 -6.16 -9.83
N ILE A 72 -6.30 -6.10 -8.49
CA ILE A 72 -5.14 -6.14 -7.59
C ILE A 72 -4.36 -7.44 -7.78
N ALA A 73 -5.05 -8.59 -7.79
CA ALA A 73 -4.41 -9.88 -7.98
C ALA A 73 -3.70 -10.03 -9.35
N ALA A 74 -4.20 -9.35 -10.37
CA ALA A 74 -3.65 -9.38 -11.72
C ALA A 74 -2.56 -8.32 -11.99
N ALA A 75 -2.29 -7.41 -11.05
CA ALA A 75 -1.29 -6.37 -11.20
C ALA A 75 0.14 -6.94 -11.18
N ASP A 76 1.02 -6.43 -12.04
CA ASP A 76 2.43 -6.82 -12.08
C ASP A 76 3.25 -6.13 -10.97
N ARG A 77 2.81 -4.96 -10.52
CA ARG A 77 3.43 -4.16 -9.43
C ARG A 77 2.35 -3.51 -8.57
N LEU A 78 2.68 -3.31 -7.31
CA LEU A 78 1.84 -2.59 -6.36
C LEU A 78 2.62 -1.44 -5.72
N VAL A 79 1.96 -0.29 -5.56
CA VAL A 79 2.43 0.82 -4.72
C VAL A 79 1.39 1.06 -3.64
N ILE A 80 1.80 1.12 -2.38
CA ILE A 80 0.97 1.57 -1.26
C ILE A 80 1.56 2.88 -0.75
N ALA A 81 0.79 3.95 -0.78
CA ALA A 81 1.16 5.23 -0.20
C ALA A 81 0.29 5.51 1.02
N ALA A 82 0.90 5.57 2.19
CA ALA A 82 0.21 5.84 3.45
C ALA A 82 1.13 6.53 4.45
N PRO A 83 0.67 7.58 5.16
CA PRO A 83 1.41 8.16 6.27
C PRO A 83 1.47 7.16 7.44
N PHE A 84 2.48 7.33 8.29
CA PHE A 84 2.59 6.56 9.53
C PHE A 84 1.88 7.30 10.65
N TRP A 85 0.71 6.80 11.08
CA TRP A 85 -0.15 7.37 12.11
C TRP A 85 -0.42 6.34 13.21
N ASP A 86 -0.42 6.79 14.45
CA ASP A 86 -0.77 5.97 15.62
C ASP A 86 -0.01 4.62 15.63
N MET A 87 1.29 4.68 15.34
CA MET A 87 2.19 3.52 15.25
C MET A 87 1.84 2.54 14.10
N SER A 88 1.06 2.97 13.10
CA SER A 88 0.64 2.15 11.97
C SER A 88 0.35 3.03 10.74
N PHE A 89 -0.50 2.59 9.85
CA PHE A 89 -1.07 3.34 8.74
C PHE A 89 -2.54 3.69 9.02
N PRO A 90 -3.16 4.66 8.28
CA PRO A 90 -4.56 5.02 8.48
C PRO A 90 -5.50 3.82 8.46
N ALA A 91 -6.48 3.79 9.37
CA ALA A 91 -7.43 2.68 9.53
C ALA A 91 -8.15 2.30 8.23
N VAL A 92 -8.43 3.28 7.35
CA VAL A 92 -9.06 3.02 6.05
C VAL A 92 -8.24 2.06 5.18
N LEU A 93 -6.91 2.10 5.25
CA LEU A 93 -6.06 1.14 4.52
C LEU A 93 -6.24 -0.28 5.08
N LYS A 94 -6.37 -0.45 6.41
CA LYS A 94 -6.64 -1.76 7.00
C LYS A 94 -8.00 -2.30 6.55
N VAL A 95 -9.03 -1.45 6.60
CA VAL A 95 -10.38 -1.78 6.12
C VAL A 95 -10.35 -2.18 4.64
N PHE A 96 -9.64 -1.42 3.81
CA PHE A 96 -9.46 -1.76 2.39
C PHE A 96 -8.80 -3.13 2.20
N ILE A 97 -7.68 -3.37 2.88
CA ILE A 97 -6.95 -4.66 2.81
C ILE A 97 -7.87 -5.83 3.21
N GLU A 98 -8.68 -5.68 4.29
CA GLU A 98 -9.62 -6.71 4.71
C GLU A 98 -10.73 -6.97 3.68
N ASN A 99 -11.18 -5.92 2.98
CA ASN A 99 -12.14 -6.07 1.90
C ASN A 99 -11.54 -6.76 0.66
N MET A 100 -10.26 -6.50 0.37
CA MET A 100 -9.55 -7.13 -0.75
C MET A 100 -9.01 -8.53 -0.44
N SER A 101 -8.96 -8.93 0.85
CA SER A 101 -8.58 -10.29 1.27
C SER A 101 -9.71 -11.27 0.98
N LEU A 102 -9.84 -11.66 -0.28
CA LEU A 102 -10.88 -12.59 -0.74
C LEU A 102 -10.31 -13.96 -1.06
N PHE A 103 -10.93 -14.98 -0.48
CA PHE A 103 -10.56 -16.38 -0.69
C PHE A 103 -10.72 -16.76 -2.17
N ASN A 104 -9.76 -17.50 -2.71
CA ASN A 104 -9.65 -17.88 -4.12
C ASN A 104 -9.48 -16.72 -5.11
N ILE A 105 -9.15 -15.51 -4.64
CA ILE A 105 -8.82 -14.35 -5.48
C ILE A 105 -7.45 -13.80 -5.15
N THR A 106 -7.22 -13.37 -3.91
CA THR A 106 -5.92 -12.84 -3.46
C THR A 106 -5.09 -13.89 -2.75
N PHE A 107 -5.72 -14.89 -2.15
CA PHE A 107 -5.07 -16.03 -1.50
C PHE A 107 -6.02 -17.24 -1.46
N ARG A 108 -5.47 -18.42 -1.18
CA ARG A 108 -6.23 -19.66 -0.94
C ARG A 108 -5.57 -20.51 0.15
N ASP A 109 -6.34 -21.45 0.68
CA ASP A 109 -5.84 -22.55 1.49
C ASP A 109 -5.43 -23.71 0.55
N ASN A 110 -4.23 -24.26 0.72
CA ASN A 110 -3.74 -25.41 -0.04
C ASN A 110 -3.84 -26.73 0.76
N GLY A 111 -4.54 -26.70 1.90
CA GLY A 111 -4.72 -27.85 2.79
C GLY A 111 -3.66 -27.98 3.89
N THR A 112 -2.56 -27.25 3.81
CA THR A 112 -1.48 -27.24 4.82
C THR A 112 -1.05 -25.83 5.22
N SER A 113 -1.32 -24.84 4.38
CA SER A 113 -0.93 -23.45 4.56
C SER A 113 -1.75 -22.55 3.64
N PHE A 114 -1.52 -21.24 3.74
CA PHE A 114 -2.05 -20.28 2.76
C PHE A 114 -1.06 -20.10 1.60
N GLU A 115 -1.62 -19.92 0.40
CA GLU A 115 -0.91 -19.62 -0.83
C GLU A 115 -1.43 -18.31 -1.42
N GLY A 116 -0.52 -17.37 -1.70
CA GLY A 116 -0.86 -16.11 -2.35
C GLY A 116 -1.14 -16.31 -3.84
N LEU A 117 -2.14 -15.61 -4.36
CA LEU A 117 -2.58 -15.75 -5.75
C LEU A 117 -2.31 -14.50 -6.60
N CYS A 118 -1.76 -13.44 -6.00
CA CYS A 118 -1.42 -12.22 -6.74
C CYS A 118 -0.18 -12.45 -7.63
N ARG A 119 -0.17 -11.79 -8.80
CA ARG A 119 0.95 -11.84 -9.76
C ARG A 119 2.06 -10.85 -9.47
N CYS A 120 1.84 -9.98 -8.49
CA CYS A 120 2.76 -8.91 -8.14
C CYS A 120 4.14 -9.48 -7.79
N GLU A 121 5.20 -8.89 -8.35
CA GLU A 121 6.58 -9.31 -8.08
C GLU A 121 7.24 -8.41 -7.04
N ARG A 122 6.78 -7.15 -6.91
CA ARG A 122 7.30 -6.16 -5.96
C ARG A 122 6.22 -5.22 -5.48
N LEU A 123 6.21 -4.95 -4.18
CA LEU A 123 5.40 -3.94 -3.51
C LEU A 123 6.30 -2.78 -3.06
N LEU A 124 6.02 -1.57 -3.55
CA LEU A 124 6.66 -0.35 -3.06
C LEU A 124 5.75 0.31 -2.01
N TYR A 125 6.25 0.48 -0.79
CA TYR A 125 5.60 1.24 0.26
C TYR A 125 6.22 2.64 0.36
N VAL A 126 5.41 3.68 0.14
CA VAL A 126 5.81 5.09 0.26
C VAL A 126 5.16 5.67 1.50
N THR A 127 5.97 6.22 2.41
CA THR A 127 5.48 6.71 3.70
C THR A 127 6.20 7.95 4.19
N THR A 128 5.56 8.67 5.11
CA THR A 128 6.18 9.72 5.90
C THR A 128 5.89 9.48 7.38
N ARG A 129 6.90 9.70 8.22
CA ARG A 129 6.86 9.48 9.67
C ARG A 129 7.19 10.77 10.41
N GLY A 130 6.34 11.15 11.36
CA GLY A 130 6.58 12.31 12.24
C GLY A 130 7.78 12.09 13.13
N MET A 131 7.87 10.90 13.72
CA MET A 131 8.96 10.50 14.62
C MET A 131 10.22 10.08 13.87
N ASN A 132 11.36 10.05 14.57
CA ASN A 132 12.62 9.50 14.07
C ASN A 132 12.61 7.97 14.17
N LEU A 133 11.76 7.34 13.35
CA LEU A 133 11.64 5.88 13.23
C LEU A 133 12.13 5.45 11.84
N ARG A 134 13.17 4.65 11.79
CA ARG A 134 13.70 4.09 10.55
C ARG A 134 12.97 2.80 10.18
N THR A 135 12.98 2.48 8.89
CA THR A 135 12.53 1.16 8.44
C THR A 135 13.37 0.08 9.08
N GLY A 136 12.71 -0.87 9.77
CA GLY A 136 13.36 -1.94 10.54
C GLY A 136 13.50 -1.66 12.03
N ASP A 137 13.19 -0.45 12.50
CA ASP A 137 13.13 -0.19 13.95
C ASP A 137 12.00 -1.00 14.60
N PRO A 138 12.15 -1.44 15.86
CA PRO A 138 11.16 -2.29 16.53
C PRO A 138 9.74 -1.69 16.63
N LEU A 139 9.64 -0.35 16.63
CA LEU A 139 8.36 0.36 16.67
C LEU A 139 7.81 0.69 15.27
N GLU A 140 8.55 0.41 14.21
CA GLU A 140 8.06 0.54 12.84
C GLU A 140 7.27 -0.72 12.47
N THR A 141 5.97 -0.67 12.66
CA THR A 141 5.08 -1.83 12.56
C THR A 141 4.56 -2.09 11.15
N VAL A 142 4.66 -1.12 10.23
CA VAL A 142 4.01 -1.19 8.92
C VAL A 142 4.79 -2.05 7.94
N THR A 143 6.10 -1.88 7.83
CA THR A 143 6.90 -2.72 6.92
C THR A 143 6.82 -4.21 7.28
N PRO A 144 6.91 -4.64 8.56
CA PRO A 144 6.65 -6.03 8.94
C PRO A 144 5.24 -6.51 8.60
N TYR A 145 4.22 -5.67 8.81
CA TYR A 145 2.85 -5.99 8.42
C TYR A 145 2.72 -6.23 6.91
N LEU A 146 3.28 -5.33 6.08
CA LEU A 146 3.24 -5.46 4.62
C LEU A 146 4.02 -6.68 4.12
N ARG A 147 5.12 -7.04 4.78
CA ARG A 147 5.84 -8.31 4.49
C ARG A 147 4.98 -9.52 4.80
N ALA A 148 4.25 -9.52 5.92
CA ALA A 148 3.31 -10.59 6.26
C ALA A 148 2.14 -10.64 5.26
N LEU A 149 1.59 -9.49 4.86
CA LEU A 149 0.56 -9.40 3.82
C LEU A 149 1.09 -9.91 2.47
N SER A 150 2.34 -9.58 2.14
CA SER A 150 2.99 -10.07 0.92
C SER A 150 3.09 -11.60 0.89
N LEU A 151 3.41 -12.23 2.01
CA LEU A 151 3.39 -13.70 2.11
C LEU A 151 1.98 -14.26 1.91
N LEU A 152 0.96 -13.60 2.49
CA LEU A 152 -0.42 -14.06 2.37
C LEU A 152 -0.97 -13.90 0.94
N TRP A 153 -0.69 -12.76 0.28
CA TRP A 153 -1.26 -12.46 -1.04
C TRP A 153 -0.34 -12.86 -2.21
N GLY A 154 0.96 -13.07 -1.97
CA GLY A 154 1.93 -13.31 -3.04
C GLY A 154 2.37 -12.04 -3.75
N LEU A 155 2.72 -10.96 -2.98
CA LEU A 155 3.08 -9.66 -3.55
C LEU A 155 4.58 -9.50 -3.85
N GLY A 156 5.38 -10.52 -3.57
CA GLY A 156 6.83 -10.50 -3.79
C GLY A 156 7.59 -9.64 -2.78
N GLU A 157 8.65 -9.01 -3.23
CA GLU A 157 9.54 -8.19 -2.40
C GLU A 157 8.85 -6.90 -1.95
N VAL A 158 8.95 -6.56 -0.66
CA VAL A 158 8.47 -5.30 -0.09
C VAL A 158 9.62 -4.33 0.06
N ILE A 159 9.57 -3.22 -0.68
CA ILE A 159 10.55 -2.13 -0.65
C ILE A 159 9.87 -0.92 0.00
N THR A 160 10.56 -0.25 0.92
CA THR A 160 10.02 0.93 1.63
C THR A 160 10.84 2.17 1.30
N VAL A 161 10.16 3.25 0.90
CA VAL A 161 10.70 4.60 0.76
C VAL A 161 10.04 5.48 1.82
N ALA A 162 10.83 6.11 2.69
CA ALA A 162 10.33 6.86 3.83
C ALA A 162 11.06 8.20 4.02
N ALA A 163 10.32 9.25 4.40
CA ALA A 163 10.90 10.43 5.03
C ALA A 163 10.50 10.44 6.51
N GLU A 164 11.50 10.59 7.40
CA GLU A 164 11.35 10.41 8.85
C GLU A 164 11.65 11.69 9.60
N ASN A 165 11.26 11.73 10.90
CA ASN A 165 11.51 12.85 11.82
C ASN A 165 10.86 14.18 11.40
N LEU A 166 9.72 14.12 10.69
CA LEU A 166 9.14 15.31 10.06
C LEU A 166 8.44 16.24 11.09
N ASP A 167 8.01 15.72 12.23
CA ASP A 167 7.33 16.53 13.26
C ASP A 167 8.31 17.27 14.19
N TYR A 168 9.59 16.89 14.14
CA TYR A 168 10.67 17.50 14.93
C TYR A 168 11.68 18.23 14.03
N SER A 169 11.32 18.54 12.80
CA SER A 169 12.15 19.23 11.82
C SER A 169 11.59 20.60 11.45
N SER A 170 12.45 21.53 11.15
CA SER A 170 12.06 22.82 10.55
C SER A 170 11.49 22.64 9.14
N PRO A 171 10.76 23.61 8.59
CA PRO A 171 10.21 23.51 7.23
C PRO A 171 11.27 23.16 6.16
N SER A 172 12.45 23.78 6.22
CA SER A 172 13.55 23.49 5.29
C SER A 172 14.13 22.09 5.44
N GLU A 173 14.20 21.57 6.67
CA GLU A 173 14.64 20.19 6.91
C GLU A 173 13.58 19.18 6.44
N ILE A 174 12.29 19.48 6.59
CA ILE A 174 11.20 18.66 6.05
C ILE A 174 11.35 18.56 4.53
N ASP A 175 11.57 19.67 3.85
CA ASP A 175 11.75 19.68 2.40
C ASP A 175 12.96 18.84 2.00
N ALA A 176 14.10 19.03 2.64
CA ALA A 176 15.33 18.26 2.38
C ALA A 176 15.13 16.75 2.62
N ARG A 177 14.37 16.34 3.65
CA ARG A 177 14.08 14.92 3.93
C ARG A 177 13.16 14.31 2.89
N ILE A 178 12.16 15.06 2.44
CA ILE A 178 11.26 14.63 1.36
C ILE A 178 12.03 14.49 0.06
N ASP A 179 12.87 15.47 -0.29
CA ASP A 179 13.69 15.43 -1.50
C ASP A 179 14.67 14.24 -1.50
N ALA A 180 15.27 13.93 -0.35
CA ALA A 180 16.11 12.75 -0.19
C ALA A 180 15.32 11.45 -0.42
N ALA A 181 14.12 11.34 0.13
CA ALA A 181 13.25 10.18 -0.07
C ALA A 181 12.78 10.07 -1.55
N VAL A 182 12.51 11.20 -2.21
CA VAL A 182 12.22 11.21 -3.66
C VAL A 182 13.41 10.69 -4.45
N ALA A 183 14.64 11.16 -4.16
CA ALA A 183 15.84 10.72 -4.85
C ALA A 183 16.09 9.21 -4.69
N GLU A 184 15.92 8.67 -3.47
CA GLU A 184 15.97 7.24 -3.19
C GLU A 184 14.92 6.47 -3.98
N GLY A 185 13.66 6.93 -3.93
CA GLY A 185 12.55 6.30 -4.62
C GLY A 185 12.73 6.30 -6.15
N LEU A 186 13.23 7.38 -6.73
CA LEU A 186 13.54 7.45 -8.16
C LEU A 186 14.66 6.48 -8.58
N ALA A 187 15.65 6.24 -7.71
CA ALA A 187 16.66 5.21 -7.95
C ALA A 187 16.05 3.81 -7.97
N ILE A 188 15.14 3.51 -7.01
CA ILE A 188 14.39 2.25 -6.94
C ILE A 188 13.50 2.08 -8.18
N CYS A 189 12.82 3.11 -8.64
CA CYS A 189 11.93 3.06 -9.81
C CYS A 189 12.63 2.65 -11.11
N ARG A 190 13.96 2.77 -11.21
CA ARG A 190 14.71 2.32 -12.40
C ARG A 190 14.71 0.82 -12.59
N GLU A 191 14.61 0.07 -11.48
CA GLU A 191 14.65 -1.39 -11.45
C GLU A 191 13.34 -2.02 -10.97
N PHE A 192 12.38 -1.19 -10.57
CA PHE A 192 11.06 -1.60 -10.09
C PHE A 192 10.18 -2.08 -11.25
#